data_f5f5d19824e13b62d96f4e18010585be
#
_entry.id   f5f5d19824e13b62d96f4e18010585be
#
_cell.length_a   1.000
_cell.length_b   1.000
_cell.length_c   1.000
_cell.angle_alpha   90.00
_cell.angle_beta   90.00
_cell.angle_gamma   90.00
#
_symmetry.space_group_name_H-M   'P 1'
#
loop_
_entity.id
_entity.type
_entity.pdbx_description
1 polymer ?
#
loop_
_entity_poly.entity_id
_entity_poly.type
_entity_poly.pdbx_seq_one_letter_code
_entity_poly.pdbx_strand_id
1 'polypeptide(L)'
;MLTGPAAGNSFSFLEIVRLLGVGVLSDSSMCVLLLLPLLLVYLGLNEWKYSKAAGWVIEGLWLAAFVYVWFFHSIFADYGGAASRIARIFLTWKLISFSLRFFIPGLRNTWRKISVYFTWILYVFLFLIVCLAEYFFWQEFGVRFNFIAVDYLVYTHETIGNIMQSYAVIPLFTGAFIIAALIVFLCARTHKLKMDHLFNPIQLAAQTGLYLVTCVIAFILVSWTCNLQSNDEYVTQLEQNGPYDFLNAFRSNKLEYNKFYAMIPRKECMAIYRNEAGLDKHGEKQLGQGGQARKLNIVLVTVESLSGEYLTRYGNQDHLTPELDKIMTKSLVFDNLYAAGNRTVRGLEALSLCVPPSAGESIIKRADNRMGSYSAGAQLKRLGYHVQFLYGGDSYFDNMGNYFSHNGYEVIDRNQIPKKDISFANIWGVCDGDMFRKSLQVFDQDARDGKPFFAQIMTTSNHRPYTYPAGKIKVVGDPKSRDNAVRYTDYAIGHFIAEASRKPWFHHTVFVIIADHCASSAGKT
;
A
#
# COMPACT_ATOMS: atom_id res chain seq x y z
N MET A 1 5.22 20.68 -5.01
CA MET A 1 4.85 20.50 -3.61
C MET A 1 4.48 21.82 -2.93
N LEU A 2 5.29 22.87 -3.05
CA LEU A 2 4.99 24.22 -2.47
C LEU A 2 3.69 24.89 -3.00
N THR A 3 3.11 24.40 -4.09
CA THR A 3 1.94 24.97 -4.77
C THR A 3 0.71 24.03 -4.76
N GLY A 4 0.69 23.02 -3.90
CA GLY A 4 -0.41 22.06 -3.80
C GLY A 4 -1.65 22.61 -3.08
N PRO A 5 -2.77 21.85 -3.05
CA PRO A 5 -4.04 22.29 -2.42
C PRO A 5 -3.95 22.60 -0.92
N ALA A 6 -2.87 22.22 -0.25
CA ALA A 6 -2.56 22.64 1.13
C ALA A 6 -1.84 24.00 1.22
N ALA A 7 -1.67 24.71 0.10
CA ALA A 7 -1.01 26.02 0.02
C ALA A 7 -1.82 27.20 0.60
N GLY A 8 -2.64 26.95 1.63
CA GLY A 8 -3.16 28.00 2.50
C GLY A 8 -2.08 28.66 3.37
N ASN A 9 -0.89 28.04 3.47
CA ASN A 9 0.22 28.53 4.26
C ASN A 9 1.11 29.46 3.42
N SER A 10 1.13 30.73 3.74
CA SER A 10 2.10 31.67 3.17
C SER A 10 3.45 31.48 3.86
N PHE A 11 4.40 30.84 3.18
CA PHE A 11 5.76 30.70 3.69
C PHE A 11 6.52 32.03 3.63
N SER A 12 7.19 32.37 4.72
CA SER A 12 8.17 33.46 4.71
C SER A 12 9.39 33.12 3.83
N PHE A 13 10.08 34.12 3.33
CA PHE A 13 11.32 33.90 2.53
C PHE A 13 12.35 33.06 3.30
N LEU A 14 12.49 33.26 4.60
CA LEU A 14 13.43 32.54 5.43
C LEU A 14 13.07 31.06 5.58
N GLU A 15 11.77 30.75 5.70
CA GLU A 15 11.27 29.36 5.72
C GLU A 15 11.52 28.65 4.40
N ILE A 16 11.31 29.32 3.25
CA ILE A 16 11.61 28.75 1.94
C ILE A 16 13.12 28.43 1.82
N VAL A 17 13.99 29.35 2.25
CA VAL A 17 15.45 29.14 2.22
C VAL A 17 15.84 27.96 3.12
N ARG A 18 15.24 27.86 4.31
CA ARG A 18 15.47 26.73 5.23
C ARG A 18 15.01 25.40 4.59
N LEU A 19 13.78 25.32 4.07
CA LEU A 19 13.23 24.14 3.42
C LEU A 19 14.10 23.66 2.26
N LEU A 20 14.54 24.59 1.41
CA LEU A 20 15.44 24.27 0.29
C LEU A 20 16.81 23.80 0.79
N GLY A 21 17.37 24.45 1.81
CA GLY A 21 18.67 24.09 2.39
C GLY A 21 18.66 22.70 3.02
N VAL A 22 17.66 22.40 3.86
CA VAL A 22 17.48 21.07 4.48
C VAL A 22 17.20 20.01 3.41
N GLY A 23 16.32 20.30 2.44
CA GLY A 23 16.01 19.38 1.36
C GLY A 23 17.24 19.04 0.52
N VAL A 24 18.02 20.03 0.05
CA VAL A 24 19.25 19.78 -0.72
C VAL A 24 20.28 18.97 0.09
N LEU A 25 20.44 19.24 1.39
CA LEU A 25 21.35 18.49 2.25
C LEU A 25 20.90 17.03 2.39
N SER A 26 19.62 16.81 2.63
CA SER A 26 19.00 15.49 2.77
C SER A 26 19.10 14.69 1.47
N ASP A 27 18.68 15.29 0.35
CA ASP A 27 18.69 14.64 -0.97
C ASP A 27 20.11 14.32 -1.44
N SER A 28 21.09 15.24 -1.24
CA SER A 28 22.48 14.98 -1.57
C SER A 28 23.07 13.84 -0.74
N SER A 29 22.74 13.79 0.54
CA SER A 29 23.18 12.74 1.45
C SER A 29 22.58 11.38 1.04
N MET A 30 21.29 11.35 0.73
CA MET A 30 20.62 10.14 0.26
C MET A 30 21.16 9.67 -1.10
N CYS A 31 21.46 10.58 -2.02
CA CYS A 31 22.11 10.26 -3.29
C CYS A 31 23.45 9.54 -3.09
N VAL A 32 24.27 10.01 -2.15
CA VAL A 32 25.56 9.34 -1.82
C VAL A 32 25.31 7.89 -1.38
N LEU A 33 24.32 7.65 -0.54
CA LEU A 33 23.98 6.30 -0.06
C LEU A 33 23.43 5.42 -1.18
N LEU A 34 22.56 5.95 -2.04
CA LEU A 34 21.99 5.23 -3.18
C LEU A 34 23.04 4.86 -4.24
N LEU A 35 24.16 5.55 -4.29
CA LEU A 35 25.28 5.21 -5.19
C LEU A 35 26.15 4.06 -4.64
N LEU A 36 25.95 3.58 -3.40
CA LEU A 36 26.74 2.50 -2.79
C LEU A 36 26.78 1.21 -3.63
N PRO A 37 25.69 0.71 -4.24
CA PRO A 37 25.75 -0.45 -5.11
C PRO A 37 26.63 -0.25 -6.36
N LEU A 38 26.80 1.00 -6.84
CA LEU A 38 27.71 1.29 -7.96
C LEU A 38 29.18 0.99 -7.60
N LEU A 39 29.54 1.16 -6.32
CA LEU A 39 30.88 0.76 -5.86
C LEU A 39 31.15 -0.72 -6.15
N LEU A 40 30.18 -1.60 -5.88
CA LEU A 40 30.33 -3.03 -6.16
C LEU A 40 30.49 -3.31 -7.65
N VAL A 41 29.75 -2.59 -8.50
CA VAL A 41 29.90 -2.69 -9.96
C VAL A 41 31.30 -2.23 -10.36
N TYR A 42 31.77 -1.12 -9.82
CA TYR A 42 33.08 -0.54 -10.12
C TYR A 42 34.23 -1.46 -9.70
N LEU A 43 34.17 -2.00 -8.49
CA LEU A 43 35.11 -3.01 -8.01
C LEU A 43 35.10 -4.26 -8.90
N GLY A 44 33.90 -4.66 -9.36
CA GLY A 44 33.70 -5.79 -10.27
C GLY A 44 34.22 -5.57 -11.69
N LEU A 45 34.51 -4.34 -12.13
CA LEU A 45 35.04 -4.03 -13.45
C LEU A 45 36.57 -4.15 -13.55
N ASN A 46 37.26 -4.37 -12.42
CA ASN A 46 38.71 -4.46 -12.37
C ASN A 46 39.25 -5.74 -13.03
N GLU A 47 40.55 -5.71 -13.45
CA GLU A 47 41.22 -6.82 -14.17
C GLU A 47 41.70 -7.97 -13.27
N TRP A 48 41.84 -7.75 -11.95
CA TRP A 48 42.37 -8.78 -11.03
C TRP A 48 41.65 -10.13 -11.13
N LYS A 49 40.35 -10.09 -11.40
CA LYS A 49 39.48 -11.28 -11.54
C LYS A 49 39.81 -12.16 -12.76
N TYR A 50 40.59 -11.63 -13.70
CA TYR A 50 41.06 -12.36 -14.88
C TYR A 50 42.52 -12.83 -14.75
N SER A 51 43.17 -12.65 -13.59
CA SER A 51 44.46 -13.28 -13.31
C SER A 51 44.31 -14.80 -13.35
N LYS A 52 45.41 -15.52 -13.68
CA LYS A 52 45.33 -16.97 -13.84
C LYS A 52 44.67 -17.66 -12.65
N ALA A 53 45.11 -17.34 -11.42
CA ALA A 53 44.56 -17.97 -10.22
C ALA A 53 43.10 -17.56 -9.96
N ALA A 54 42.82 -16.26 -9.87
CA ALA A 54 41.47 -15.77 -9.58
C ALA A 54 40.49 -16.13 -10.72
N GLY A 55 40.92 -16.04 -11.97
CA GLY A 55 40.08 -16.35 -13.12
C GLY A 55 39.56 -17.79 -13.12
N TRP A 56 40.42 -18.75 -12.87
CA TRP A 56 40.00 -20.17 -12.79
C TRP A 56 39.11 -20.45 -11.58
N VAL A 57 39.38 -19.83 -10.42
CA VAL A 57 38.51 -19.96 -9.24
C VAL A 57 37.11 -19.39 -9.53
N ILE A 58 37.03 -18.20 -10.11
CA ILE A 58 35.74 -17.56 -10.42
C ILE A 58 35.00 -18.33 -11.51
N GLU A 59 35.69 -18.82 -12.55
CA GLU A 59 35.10 -19.68 -13.58
C GLU A 59 34.52 -20.95 -12.99
N GLY A 60 35.28 -21.62 -12.10
CA GLY A 60 34.81 -22.80 -11.37
C GLY A 60 33.58 -22.53 -10.50
N LEU A 61 33.53 -21.38 -9.83
CA LEU A 61 32.36 -20.98 -9.03
C LEU A 61 31.11 -20.72 -9.91
N TRP A 62 31.27 -20.06 -11.07
CA TRP A 62 30.16 -19.86 -12.00
C TRP A 62 29.69 -21.18 -12.60
N LEU A 63 30.62 -22.09 -12.93
CA LEU A 63 30.27 -23.42 -13.42
C LEU A 63 29.54 -24.25 -12.35
N ALA A 64 30.00 -24.23 -11.11
CA ALA A 64 29.36 -24.91 -10.01
C ALA A 64 27.95 -24.37 -9.75
N ALA A 65 27.77 -23.03 -9.75
CA ALA A 65 26.47 -22.40 -9.60
C ALA A 65 25.53 -22.75 -10.77
N PHE A 66 26.03 -22.76 -12.00
CA PHE A 66 25.28 -23.21 -13.18
C PHE A 66 24.82 -24.65 -13.03
N VAL A 67 25.74 -25.58 -12.71
CA VAL A 67 25.41 -27.00 -12.51
C VAL A 67 24.38 -27.17 -11.39
N TYR A 68 24.54 -26.46 -10.27
CA TYR A 68 23.60 -26.50 -9.15
C TYR A 68 22.17 -26.12 -9.57
N VAL A 69 22.00 -25.05 -10.32
CA VAL A 69 20.64 -24.54 -10.67
C VAL A 69 19.99 -25.34 -11.80
N TRP A 70 20.82 -25.99 -12.68
CA TRP A 70 20.28 -26.77 -13.80
C TRP A 70 20.02 -28.23 -13.45
N PHE A 71 20.86 -28.85 -12.63
CA PHE A 71 20.86 -30.29 -12.41
C PHE A 71 20.45 -30.72 -10.99
N PHE A 72 20.37 -29.80 -10.05
CA PHE A 72 19.95 -30.09 -8.69
C PHE A 72 18.68 -29.33 -8.30
N HIS A 73 18.00 -29.81 -7.25
CA HIS A 73 16.89 -29.07 -6.64
C HIS A 73 17.44 -27.86 -5.91
N SER A 74 17.41 -26.69 -6.57
CA SER A 74 17.97 -25.45 -6.02
C SER A 74 16.96 -24.72 -5.13
N ILE A 75 17.47 -23.91 -4.20
CA ILE A 75 16.64 -23.04 -3.35
C ILE A 75 15.66 -22.17 -4.17
N PHE A 76 16.00 -21.83 -5.42
CA PHE A 76 15.11 -21.07 -6.31
C PHE A 76 13.90 -21.87 -6.78
N ALA A 77 13.95 -23.20 -6.72
CA ALA A 77 12.82 -24.06 -7.05
C ALA A 77 11.75 -24.01 -5.95
N ASP A 78 12.18 -23.85 -4.69
CA ASP A 78 11.28 -23.78 -3.52
C ASP A 78 10.45 -22.48 -3.51
N TYR A 79 10.97 -21.41 -4.10
CA TYR A 79 10.22 -20.13 -4.23
C TYR A 79 9.14 -20.16 -5.31
N GLY A 80 9.09 -21.19 -6.17
CA GLY A 80 8.09 -21.34 -7.22
C GLY A 80 8.14 -20.26 -8.32
N GLY A 81 7.12 -20.24 -9.18
CA GLY A 81 6.92 -19.21 -10.21
C GLY A 81 8.09 -19.02 -11.17
N ALA A 82 8.47 -17.76 -11.41
CA ALA A 82 9.54 -17.38 -12.34
C ALA A 82 10.96 -17.47 -11.76
N ALA A 83 11.11 -17.62 -10.43
CA ALA A 83 12.39 -17.51 -9.74
C ALA A 83 13.45 -18.49 -10.28
N SER A 84 13.10 -19.76 -10.43
CA SER A 84 13.98 -20.79 -10.98
C SER A 84 14.38 -20.49 -12.42
N ARG A 85 13.46 -20.02 -13.26
CA ARG A 85 13.72 -19.65 -14.66
C ARG A 85 14.69 -18.47 -14.74
N ILE A 86 14.44 -17.42 -13.95
CA ILE A 86 15.31 -16.23 -13.89
C ILE A 86 16.71 -16.60 -13.43
N ALA A 87 16.82 -17.42 -12.38
CA ALA A 87 18.12 -17.89 -11.87
C ALA A 87 18.90 -18.68 -12.93
N ARG A 88 18.25 -19.61 -13.66
CA ARG A 88 18.87 -20.37 -14.76
C ARG A 88 19.40 -19.45 -15.87
N ILE A 89 18.57 -18.52 -16.35
CA ILE A 89 18.97 -17.57 -17.40
C ILE A 89 20.14 -16.71 -16.93
N PHE A 90 20.05 -16.15 -15.70
CA PHE A 90 21.08 -15.28 -15.15
C PHE A 90 22.42 -16.00 -14.97
N LEU A 91 22.43 -17.18 -14.38
CA LEU A 91 23.68 -17.93 -14.14
C LEU A 91 24.29 -18.44 -15.43
N THR A 92 23.48 -18.88 -16.38
CA THR A 92 23.95 -19.24 -17.73
C THR A 92 24.63 -18.06 -18.42
N TRP A 93 23.97 -16.89 -18.39
CA TRP A 93 24.53 -15.65 -18.93
C TRP A 93 25.82 -15.22 -18.22
N LYS A 94 25.89 -15.36 -16.89
CA LYS A 94 27.09 -15.02 -16.10
C LYS A 94 28.25 -15.93 -16.45
N LEU A 95 28.03 -17.25 -16.54
CA LEU A 95 29.04 -18.23 -16.94
C LEU A 95 29.58 -17.89 -18.34
N ILE A 96 28.72 -17.84 -19.35
CA ILE A 96 29.13 -17.55 -20.74
C ILE A 96 29.86 -16.22 -20.84
N SER A 97 29.31 -15.19 -20.25
CA SER A 97 29.83 -13.81 -20.28
C SER A 97 31.20 -13.70 -19.57
N PHE A 98 31.41 -14.46 -18.48
CA PHE A 98 32.71 -14.48 -17.80
C PHE A 98 33.73 -15.29 -18.57
N SER A 99 33.40 -16.51 -19.06
CA SER A 99 34.25 -17.37 -19.89
C SER A 99 34.77 -16.62 -21.12
N LEU A 100 33.86 -15.95 -21.87
CA LEU A 100 34.25 -15.17 -23.05
C LEU A 100 35.31 -14.11 -22.72
N ARG A 101 35.18 -13.39 -21.62
CA ARG A 101 36.15 -12.36 -21.21
C ARG A 101 37.40 -12.92 -20.58
N PHE A 102 37.30 -14.10 -19.96
CA PHE A 102 38.47 -14.77 -19.40
C PHE A 102 39.40 -15.28 -20.50
N PHE A 103 38.83 -15.96 -21.51
CA PHE A 103 39.61 -16.57 -22.60
C PHE A 103 39.91 -15.57 -23.74
N ILE A 104 39.14 -14.50 -23.93
CA ILE A 104 39.32 -13.51 -25.00
C ILE A 104 39.55 -12.12 -24.40
N PRO A 105 40.81 -11.74 -24.08
CA PRO A 105 41.12 -10.46 -23.43
C PRO A 105 40.63 -9.22 -24.19
N GLY A 106 40.60 -9.30 -25.54
CA GLY A 106 40.14 -8.18 -26.39
C GLY A 106 38.71 -7.75 -26.13
N LEU A 107 37.85 -8.64 -25.61
CA LEU A 107 36.46 -8.32 -25.28
C LEU A 107 36.32 -7.51 -23.98
N ARG A 108 37.31 -7.50 -23.08
CA ARG A 108 37.21 -6.93 -21.74
C ARG A 108 36.94 -5.42 -21.75
N ASN A 109 37.65 -4.68 -22.60
CA ASN A 109 37.51 -3.25 -22.69
C ASN A 109 36.12 -2.83 -23.24
N THR A 110 35.70 -3.48 -24.33
CA THR A 110 34.36 -3.25 -24.91
C THR A 110 33.26 -3.57 -23.90
N TRP A 111 33.39 -4.73 -23.22
CA TRP A 111 32.43 -5.12 -22.20
C TRP A 111 32.40 -4.14 -21.01
N ARG A 112 33.54 -3.63 -20.58
CA ARG A 112 33.65 -2.63 -19.52
C ARG A 112 32.89 -1.37 -19.90
N LYS A 113 33.12 -0.85 -21.09
CA LYS A 113 32.40 0.34 -21.60
C LYS A 113 30.90 0.12 -21.64
N ILE A 114 30.44 -0.99 -22.23
CA ILE A 114 29.00 -1.32 -22.27
C ILE A 114 28.42 -1.43 -20.85
N SER A 115 29.09 -2.14 -19.94
CA SER A 115 28.61 -2.31 -18.56
C SER A 115 28.48 -1.00 -17.83
N VAL A 116 29.41 -0.08 -18.02
CA VAL A 116 29.35 1.23 -17.36
C VAL A 116 28.21 2.09 -17.93
N TYR A 117 28.10 2.22 -19.24
CA TYR A 117 27.00 2.98 -19.84
C TYR A 117 25.65 2.42 -19.47
N PHE A 118 25.50 1.10 -19.54
CA PHE A 118 24.27 0.43 -19.12
C PHE A 118 23.95 0.69 -17.64
N THR A 119 24.95 0.57 -16.77
CA THR A 119 24.76 0.81 -15.33
C THR A 119 24.35 2.25 -15.04
N TRP A 120 25.02 3.24 -15.67
CA TRP A 120 24.64 4.65 -15.48
C TRP A 120 23.25 4.96 -16.04
N ILE A 121 22.90 4.45 -17.23
CA ILE A 121 21.55 4.64 -17.78
C ILE A 121 20.51 4.02 -16.83
N LEU A 122 20.76 2.79 -16.37
CA LEU A 122 19.86 2.12 -15.42
C LEU A 122 19.70 2.90 -14.11
N TYR A 123 20.79 3.42 -13.55
CA TYR A 123 20.73 4.21 -12.31
C TYR A 123 19.97 5.52 -12.48
N VAL A 124 20.29 6.29 -13.51
CA VAL A 124 19.57 7.54 -13.77
C VAL A 124 18.09 7.27 -14.07
N PHE A 125 17.80 6.21 -14.82
CA PHE A 125 16.43 5.79 -15.09
C PHE A 125 15.69 5.42 -13.79
N LEU A 126 16.26 4.57 -12.94
CA LEU A 126 15.65 4.20 -11.65
C LEU A 126 15.45 5.42 -10.75
N PHE A 127 16.42 6.34 -10.73
CA PHE A 127 16.31 7.58 -9.97
C PHE A 127 15.13 8.44 -10.45
N LEU A 128 14.96 8.59 -11.76
CA LEU A 128 13.82 9.30 -12.36
C LEU A 128 12.49 8.62 -12.04
N ILE A 129 12.45 7.27 -12.04
CA ILE A 129 11.26 6.52 -11.64
C ILE A 129 10.92 6.74 -10.16
N VAL A 130 11.91 6.77 -9.27
CA VAL A 130 11.68 7.08 -7.84
C VAL A 130 11.13 8.49 -7.68
N CYS A 131 11.68 9.49 -8.39
CA CYS A 131 11.16 10.86 -8.37
C CYS A 131 9.70 10.94 -8.87
N LEU A 132 9.37 10.24 -9.95
CA LEU A 132 8.00 10.16 -10.46
C LEU A 132 7.06 9.47 -9.47
N ALA A 133 7.50 8.35 -8.89
CA ALA A 133 6.72 7.62 -7.90
C ALA A 133 6.45 8.49 -6.65
N GLU A 134 7.45 9.21 -6.17
CA GLU A 134 7.30 10.14 -5.05
C GLU A 134 6.36 11.31 -5.38
N TYR A 135 6.44 11.85 -6.60
CA TYR A 135 5.53 12.89 -7.06
C TYR A 135 4.07 12.41 -7.06
N PHE A 136 3.78 11.23 -7.62
CA PHE A 136 2.42 10.68 -7.64
C PHE A 136 1.94 10.26 -6.25
N PHE A 137 2.83 9.74 -5.42
CA PHE A 137 2.52 9.40 -4.03
C PHE A 137 2.14 10.64 -3.23
N TRP A 138 2.89 11.75 -3.41
CA TRP A 138 2.54 13.03 -2.80
C TRP A 138 1.18 13.57 -3.28
N GLN A 139 0.89 13.47 -4.58
CA GLN A 139 -0.41 13.89 -5.13
C GLN A 139 -1.57 13.10 -4.55
N GLU A 140 -1.36 11.83 -4.24
CA GLU A 140 -2.37 10.94 -3.70
C GLU A 140 -2.56 11.12 -2.19
N PHE A 141 -1.47 11.16 -1.44
CA PHE A 141 -1.49 11.08 0.02
C PHE A 141 -1.11 12.39 0.73
N GLY A 142 -0.50 13.34 0.06
CA GLY A 142 -0.05 14.61 0.65
C GLY A 142 1.14 14.48 1.62
N VAL A 143 1.81 13.34 1.63
CA VAL A 143 2.95 13.02 2.49
C VAL A 143 4.07 12.37 1.69
N ARG A 144 5.29 12.32 2.26
CA ARG A 144 6.41 11.54 1.70
C ARG A 144 6.15 10.04 1.80
N PHE A 145 7.02 9.23 1.18
CA PHE A 145 6.94 7.79 1.31
C PHE A 145 6.95 7.37 2.77
N ASN A 146 6.04 6.47 3.11
CA ASN A 146 5.88 5.95 4.46
C ASN A 146 5.49 4.45 4.40
N PHE A 147 4.90 3.92 5.47
CA PHE A 147 4.45 2.53 5.53
C PHE A 147 3.45 2.14 4.41
N ILE A 148 2.70 3.10 3.85
CA ILE A 148 1.80 2.86 2.71
C ILE A 148 2.60 2.44 1.47
N ALA A 149 3.75 3.08 1.23
CA ALA A 149 4.63 2.70 0.13
C ALA A 149 5.25 1.30 0.33
N VAL A 150 5.48 0.91 1.60
CA VAL A 150 5.91 -0.47 1.94
C VAL A 150 4.81 -1.48 1.65
N ASP A 151 3.57 -1.18 2.01
CA ASP A 151 2.40 -2.02 1.70
C ASP A 151 2.25 -2.27 0.21
N TYR A 152 2.55 -1.27 -0.62
CA TYR A 152 2.52 -1.39 -2.08
C TYR A 152 3.54 -2.39 -2.64
N LEU A 153 4.63 -2.66 -1.93
CA LEU A 153 5.54 -3.76 -2.30
C LEU A 153 4.98 -5.14 -1.93
N VAL A 154 4.23 -5.22 -0.84
CA VAL A 154 3.63 -6.50 -0.40
C VAL A 154 2.52 -6.92 -1.36
N TYR A 155 1.65 -6.00 -1.74
CA TYR A 155 0.53 -6.24 -2.68
C TYR A 155 0.88 -5.79 -4.10
N THR A 156 1.97 -6.33 -4.62
CA THR A 156 2.55 -5.91 -5.91
C THR A 156 1.57 -6.05 -7.08
N HIS A 157 0.72 -7.09 -7.09
CA HIS A 157 -0.22 -7.33 -8.18
C HIS A 157 -1.28 -6.23 -8.27
N GLU A 158 -1.93 -5.91 -7.15
CA GLU A 158 -2.96 -4.88 -7.04
C GLU A 158 -2.35 -3.50 -7.30
N THR A 159 -1.16 -3.25 -6.76
CA THR A 159 -0.45 -1.98 -6.94
C THR A 159 -0.07 -1.75 -8.41
N ILE A 160 0.55 -2.72 -9.07
CA ILE A 160 0.89 -2.61 -10.49
C ILE A 160 -0.37 -2.45 -11.32
N GLY A 161 -1.42 -3.24 -11.05
CA GLY A 161 -2.69 -3.14 -11.75
C GLY A 161 -3.34 -1.75 -11.60
N ASN A 162 -3.35 -1.21 -10.38
CA ASN A 162 -3.86 0.14 -10.11
C ASN A 162 -3.05 1.22 -10.86
N ILE A 163 -1.72 1.14 -10.80
CA ILE A 163 -0.83 2.08 -11.50
C ILE A 163 -1.08 2.03 -13.02
N MET A 164 -1.18 0.83 -13.60
CA MET A 164 -1.42 0.64 -15.04
C MET A 164 -2.79 1.14 -15.49
N GLN A 165 -3.81 1.07 -14.63
CA GLN A 165 -5.16 1.55 -14.94
C GLN A 165 -5.34 3.05 -14.69
N SER A 166 -4.54 3.62 -13.76
CA SER A 166 -4.66 5.02 -13.34
C SER A 166 -3.75 5.98 -14.12
N TYR A 167 -2.61 5.51 -14.60
CA TYR A 167 -1.58 6.35 -15.21
C TYR A 167 -1.14 5.85 -16.58
N ALA A 168 -0.66 6.76 -17.42
CA ALA A 168 -0.04 6.44 -18.71
C ALA A 168 1.41 5.93 -18.52
N VAL A 169 1.56 4.73 -17.95
CA VAL A 169 2.85 4.18 -17.50
C VAL A 169 3.84 4.05 -18.64
N ILE A 170 3.42 3.53 -19.82
CA ILE A 170 4.32 3.31 -20.96
C ILE A 170 4.96 4.61 -21.45
N PRO A 171 4.23 5.71 -21.72
CA PRO A 171 4.83 7.00 -22.06
C PRO A 171 5.75 7.55 -20.96
N LEU A 172 5.38 7.44 -19.69
CA LEU A 172 6.20 7.94 -18.58
C LEU A 172 7.53 7.19 -18.47
N PHE A 173 7.51 5.86 -18.53
CA PHE A 173 8.73 5.03 -18.48
C PHE A 173 9.60 5.24 -19.72
N THR A 174 9.00 5.33 -20.91
CA THR A 174 9.73 5.62 -22.15
C THR A 174 10.40 6.99 -22.09
N GLY A 175 9.67 8.01 -21.64
CA GLY A 175 10.21 9.36 -21.46
C GLY A 175 11.36 9.40 -20.45
N ALA A 176 11.19 8.76 -19.30
CA ALA A 176 12.24 8.65 -18.28
C ALA A 176 13.49 7.93 -18.82
N PHE A 177 13.32 6.86 -19.61
CA PHE A 177 14.43 6.14 -20.22
C PHE A 177 15.18 7.00 -21.25
N ILE A 178 14.46 7.71 -22.11
CA ILE A 178 15.08 8.63 -23.10
C ILE A 178 15.86 9.74 -22.39
N ILE A 179 15.28 10.33 -21.34
CA ILE A 179 15.95 11.37 -20.54
C ILE A 179 17.21 10.81 -19.87
N ALA A 180 17.13 9.63 -19.29
CA ALA A 180 18.28 8.96 -18.66
C ALA A 180 19.41 8.70 -19.67
N ALA A 181 19.07 8.17 -20.85
CA ALA A 181 20.03 7.93 -21.93
C ALA A 181 20.67 9.23 -22.42
N LEU A 182 19.88 10.30 -22.57
CA LEU A 182 20.37 11.61 -22.98
C LEU A 182 21.33 12.22 -21.95
N ILE A 183 20.98 12.17 -20.66
CA ILE A 183 21.85 12.66 -19.58
C ILE A 183 23.19 11.93 -19.61
N VAL A 184 23.17 10.59 -19.66
CA VAL A 184 24.39 9.78 -19.68
C VAL A 184 25.22 10.06 -20.95
N PHE A 185 24.58 10.20 -22.11
CA PHE A 185 25.25 10.56 -23.37
C PHE A 185 25.93 11.93 -23.29
N LEU A 186 25.25 12.95 -22.77
CA LEU A 186 25.80 14.29 -22.59
C LEU A 186 26.97 14.29 -21.60
N CYS A 187 26.82 13.61 -20.46
CA CYS A 187 27.90 13.44 -19.48
C CYS A 187 29.11 12.71 -20.07
N ALA A 188 28.88 11.66 -20.85
CA ALA A 188 29.95 10.93 -21.52
C ALA A 188 30.71 11.80 -22.54
N ARG A 189 29.98 12.68 -23.24
CA ARG A 189 30.57 13.57 -24.25
C ARG A 189 31.39 14.71 -23.63
N THR A 190 30.93 15.27 -22.52
CA THR A 190 31.57 16.45 -21.88
C THR A 190 32.71 16.06 -20.93
N HIS A 191 32.56 15.00 -20.15
CA HIS A 191 33.50 14.65 -19.10
C HIS A 191 34.48 13.53 -19.48
N LYS A 192 34.46 13.07 -20.76
CA LYS A 192 35.31 11.95 -21.21
C LYS A 192 35.40 10.90 -20.08
N LEU A 193 34.35 10.14 -19.89
CA LEU A 193 34.37 8.99 -18.96
C LEU A 193 35.56 8.10 -19.38
N LYS A 194 36.77 8.48 -18.91
CA LYS A 194 37.99 7.74 -19.17
C LYS A 194 37.95 6.45 -18.37
N MET A 195 37.36 5.43 -18.98
CA MET A 195 37.30 4.09 -18.43
C MET A 195 38.59 3.31 -18.61
N ASP A 196 39.63 3.94 -19.14
CA ASP A 196 40.89 3.29 -19.53
C ASP A 196 41.90 3.21 -18.38
N HIS A 197 41.67 3.90 -17.27
CA HIS A 197 42.53 3.84 -16.10
C HIS A 197 42.02 2.80 -15.09
N LEU A 198 42.71 1.67 -15.07
CA LEU A 198 42.65 0.71 -13.96
C LEU A 198 43.39 1.33 -12.78
N PHE A 199 42.69 1.50 -11.68
CA PHE A 199 43.30 2.00 -10.45
C PHE A 199 44.31 0.98 -9.90
N ASN A 200 45.45 1.46 -9.45
CA ASN A 200 46.33 0.67 -8.59
C ASN A 200 45.53 0.18 -7.37
N PRO A 201 45.73 -1.07 -6.88
CA PRO A 201 45.01 -1.59 -5.71
C PRO A 201 45.00 -0.68 -4.48
N ILE A 202 46.12 0.05 -4.23
CA ILE A 202 46.22 0.99 -3.11
C ILE A 202 45.29 2.20 -3.34
N GLN A 203 45.27 2.77 -4.54
CA GLN A 203 44.39 3.88 -4.89
C GLN A 203 42.93 3.46 -4.83
N LEU A 204 42.60 2.27 -5.31
CA LEU A 204 41.25 1.71 -5.24
C LEU A 204 40.81 1.52 -3.78
N ALA A 205 41.67 0.99 -2.91
CA ALA A 205 41.39 0.82 -1.50
C ALA A 205 41.20 2.19 -0.81
N ALA A 206 42.06 3.16 -1.10
CA ALA A 206 41.94 4.52 -0.54
C ALA A 206 40.64 5.23 -0.97
N GLN A 207 40.28 5.16 -2.25
CA GLN A 207 39.05 5.75 -2.78
C GLN A 207 37.80 5.04 -2.22
N THR A 208 37.83 3.72 -2.10
CA THR A 208 36.76 2.95 -1.47
C THR A 208 36.61 3.33 0.00
N GLY A 209 37.71 3.42 0.74
CA GLY A 209 37.71 3.85 2.13
C GLY A 209 37.15 5.27 2.30
N LEU A 210 37.59 6.21 1.49
CA LEU A 210 37.07 7.59 1.50
C LEU A 210 35.58 7.62 1.20
N TYR A 211 35.12 6.87 0.18
CA TYR A 211 33.70 6.81 -0.16
C TYR A 211 32.86 6.21 0.98
N LEU A 212 33.33 5.13 1.64
CA LEU A 212 32.64 4.55 2.79
C LEU A 212 32.55 5.52 3.97
N VAL A 213 33.59 6.30 4.23
CA VAL A 213 33.54 7.38 5.24
C VAL A 213 32.50 8.44 4.84
N THR A 214 32.47 8.81 3.56
CA THR A 214 31.45 9.74 3.05
C THR A 214 30.03 9.17 3.20
N CYS A 215 29.83 7.87 3.00
CA CYS A 215 28.53 7.20 3.24
C CYS A 215 28.13 7.27 4.73
N VAL A 216 29.07 7.09 5.67
CA VAL A 216 28.76 7.22 7.10
C VAL A 216 28.34 8.66 7.43
N ILE A 217 29.05 9.66 6.93
CA ILE A 217 28.69 11.07 7.11
C ILE A 217 27.31 11.35 6.49
N ALA A 218 27.08 10.89 5.27
CA ALA A 218 25.80 11.05 4.58
C ALA A 218 24.64 10.40 5.36
N PHE A 219 24.85 9.21 5.93
CA PHE A 219 23.84 8.54 6.77
C PHE A 219 23.51 9.36 8.04
N ILE A 220 24.51 9.91 8.70
CA ILE A 220 24.31 10.78 9.86
C ILE A 220 23.54 12.04 9.46
N LEU A 221 23.90 12.67 8.36
CA LEU A 221 23.26 13.90 7.89
C LEU A 221 21.79 13.66 7.48
N VAL A 222 21.49 12.62 6.68
CA VAL A 222 20.11 12.34 6.29
C VAL A 222 19.27 11.91 7.48
N SER A 223 19.83 11.14 8.41
CA SER A 223 19.14 10.78 9.65
C SER A 223 18.84 12.00 10.51
N TRP A 224 19.77 12.94 10.60
CA TRP A 224 19.56 14.19 11.34
C TRP A 224 18.49 15.07 10.68
N THR A 225 18.56 15.29 9.37
CA THR A 225 17.57 16.12 8.65
C THR A 225 16.16 15.54 8.71
N CYS A 226 16.00 14.21 8.56
CA CYS A 226 14.70 13.55 8.61
C CYS A 226 14.12 13.42 10.04
N ASN A 227 14.90 13.70 11.08
CA ASN A 227 14.41 13.78 12.46
C ASN A 227 14.10 15.22 12.91
N LEU A 228 14.28 16.21 12.04
CA LEU A 228 13.83 17.57 12.31
C LEU A 228 12.30 17.60 12.32
N GLN A 229 11.74 18.19 13.36
CA GLN A 229 10.29 18.38 13.48
C GLN A 229 9.98 19.87 13.47
N SER A 230 8.96 20.24 12.72
CA SER A 230 8.36 21.56 12.74
C SER A 230 7.03 21.50 13.53
N ASN A 231 6.55 22.65 13.99
CA ASN A 231 5.20 22.76 14.57
C ASN A 231 4.10 22.57 13.51
N ASP A 232 4.46 22.67 12.24
CA ASP A 232 3.58 22.41 11.10
C ASP A 232 4.00 21.07 10.45
N GLU A 233 3.10 20.11 10.46
CA GLU A 233 3.33 18.77 9.88
C GLU A 233 3.63 18.85 8.38
N TYR A 234 3.01 19.77 7.65
CA TYR A 234 3.25 19.96 6.23
C TYR A 234 4.71 20.40 5.96
N VAL A 235 5.24 21.30 6.80
CA VAL A 235 6.66 21.72 6.77
C VAL A 235 7.57 20.52 7.07
N THR A 236 7.23 19.74 8.08
CA THR A 236 7.97 18.52 8.44
C THR A 236 8.04 17.56 7.24
N GLN A 237 6.93 17.30 6.57
CA GLN A 237 6.88 16.45 5.39
C GLN A 237 7.70 17.00 4.21
N LEU A 238 7.80 18.33 4.04
CA LEU A 238 8.63 18.95 3.01
C LEU A 238 10.14 18.83 3.31
N GLU A 239 10.54 18.82 4.57
CA GLU A 239 11.94 18.68 5.03
C GLU A 239 12.43 17.22 4.96
N GLN A 240 11.52 16.23 4.99
CA GLN A 240 11.84 14.80 4.94
C GLN A 240 12.30 14.33 3.56
N ASN A 241 12.96 13.18 3.51
CA ASN A 241 13.42 12.52 2.28
C ASN A 241 12.66 11.20 2.07
N GLY A 242 11.86 11.14 0.99
CA GLY A 242 10.99 9.98 0.73
C GLY A 242 11.71 8.62 0.68
N PRO A 243 12.81 8.45 -0.07
CA PRO A 243 13.60 7.22 -0.05
C PRO A 243 14.13 6.81 1.33
N TYR A 244 14.56 7.77 2.16
CA TYR A 244 14.99 7.48 3.53
C TYR A 244 13.81 7.03 4.39
N ASP A 245 12.70 7.73 4.33
CA ASP A 245 11.49 7.41 5.10
C ASP A 245 10.90 6.07 4.70
N PHE A 246 10.96 5.73 3.40
CA PHE A 246 10.61 4.40 2.92
C PHE A 246 11.48 3.30 3.56
N LEU A 247 12.80 3.48 3.56
CA LEU A 247 13.73 2.51 4.17
C LEU A 247 13.52 2.40 5.69
N ASN A 248 13.26 3.52 6.34
CA ASN A 248 12.97 3.57 7.76
C ASN A 248 11.64 2.85 8.08
N ALA A 249 10.59 3.13 7.34
CA ALA A 249 9.30 2.46 7.47
C ALA A 249 9.41 0.96 7.21
N PHE A 250 10.17 0.54 6.20
CA PHE A 250 10.42 -0.88 5.89
C PHE A 250 11.11 -1.61 7.05
N ARG A 251 12.04 -0.95 7.75
CA ARG A 251 12.78 -1.53 8.89
C ARG A 251 11.99 -1.50 10.20
N SER A 252 11.15 -0.50 10.41
CA SER A 252 10.45 -0.22 11.66
C SER A 252 8.97 -0.62 11.67
N ASN A 253 8.52 -1.45 10.74
CA ASN A 253 7.11 -1.84 10.58
C ASN A 253 6.51 -2.63 11.76
N LYS A 254 7.27 -2.88 12.83
CA LYS A 254 6.79 -3.51 14.06
C LYS A 254 6.85 -2.52 15.21
N LEU A 255 5.69 -2.13 15.71
CA LEU A 255 5.59 -1.33 16.91
C LEU A 255 5.69 -2.21 18.17
N GLU A 256 6.75 -2.04 18.94
CA GLU A 256 6.89 -2.65 20.27
C GLU A 256 6.32 -1.70 21.33
N TYR A 257 5.08 -1.94 21.75
CA TYR A 257 4.39 -1.06 22.71
C TYR A 257 5.20 -0.77 23.95
N ASN A 258 5.80 -1.79 24.56
CA ASN A 258 6.60 -1.65 25.77
C ASN A 258 7.84 -0.76 25.60
N LYS A 259 8.27 -0.54 24.35
CA LYS A 259 9.44 0.28 24.04
C LYS A 259 9.09 1.75 23.80
N PHE A 260 7.91 2.00 23.22
CA PHE A 260 7.52 3.33 22.74
C PHE A 260 6.46 4.01 23.61
N TYR A 261 5.74 3.25 24.45
CA TYR A 261 4.69 3.81 25.29
C TYR A 261 4.94 3.52 26.77
N ALA A 262 4.60 4.49 27.61
CA ALA A 262 4.52 4.27 29.04
C ALA A 262 3.40 3.27 29.34
N MET A 263 3.76 2.17 29.98
CA MET A 263 2.82 1.11 30.32
C MET A 263 2.42 1.21 31.79
N ILE A 264 1.14 1.03 32.05
CA ILE A 264 0.62 0.88 33.42
C ILE A 264 0.32 -0.58 33.74
N PRO A 265 0.38 -1.00 35.01
CA PRO A 265 0.06 -2.37 35.38
C PRO A 265 -1.34 -2.77 34.91
N ARG A 266 -1.49 -4.00 34.39
CA ARG A 266 -2.78 -4.51 33.86
C ARG A 266 -3.95 -4.33 34.85
N LYS A 267 -3.72 -4.54 36.15
CA LYS A 267 -4.74 -4.41 37.18
C LYS A 267 -5.26 -2.97 37.27
N GLU A 268 -4.38 -2.00 37.21
CA GLU A 268 -4.71 -0.57 37.22
C GLU A 268 -5.43 -0.16 35.93
N CYS A 269 -4.91 -0.58 34.77
CA CYS A 269 -5.55 -0.38 33.47
C CYS A 269 -6.99 -0.91 33.48
N MET A 270 -7.21 -2.12 33.97
CA MET A 270 -8.55 -2.72 34.06
C MET A 270 -9.46 -1.99 35.05
N ALA A 271 -8.92 -1.41 36.12
CA ALA A 271 -9.70 -0.61 37.06
C ALA A 271 -10.17 0.70 36.41
N ILE A 272 -9.25 1.40 35.72
CA ILE A 272 -9.57 2.62 34.95
C ILE A 272 -10.60 2.31 33.88
N TYR A 273 -10.38 1.28 33.06
CA TYR A 273 -11.30 0.88 32.01
C TYR A 273 -12.72 0.58 32.53
N ARG A 274 -12.83 -0.18 33.62
CA ARG A 274 -14.14 -0.48 34.24
C ARG A 274 -14.86 0.79 34.71
N ASN A 275 -14.12 1.71 35.32
CA ASN A 275 -14.68 2.98 35.80
C ASN A 275 -15.18 3.84 34.63
N GLU A 276 -14.32 4.06 33.63
CA GLU A 276 -14.65 4.89 32.45
C GLU A 276 -15.78 4.29 31.61
N ALA A 277 -15.81 2.98 31.42
CA ALA A 277 -16.85 2.28 30.68
C ALA A 277 -18.14 2.10 31.51
N GLY A 278 -18.13 2.39 32.81
CA GLY A 278 -19.27 2.18 33.71
C GLY A 278 -19.65 0.71 33.83
N LEU A 279 -18.65 -0.17 33.92
CA LEU A 279 -18.85 -1.62 34.06
C LEU A 279 -19.00 -2.01 35.52
N ASP A 280 -19.80 -3.03 35.76
CA ASP A 280 -19.95 -3.62 37.08
C ASP A 280 -18.70 -4.45 37.51
N LYS A 281 -18.76 -5.09 38.69
CA LYS A 281 -17.68 -5.94 39.22
C LYS A 281 -17.36 -7.16 38.34
N HIS A 282 -18.27 -7.55 37.47
CA HIS A 282 -18.10 -8.65 36.52
C HIS A 282 -17.58 -8.19 35.17
N GLY A 283 -17.47 -6.87 34.97
CA GLY A 283 -17.04 -6.27 33.68
C GLY A 283 -18.19 -6.13 32.70
N GLU A 284 -19.42 -6.10 33.18
CA GLU A 284 -20.64 -6.00 32.38
C GLU A 284 -21.30 -4.63 32.54
N LYS A 285 -21.98 -4.18 31.52
CA LYS A 285 -22.83 -2.99 31.53
C LYS A 285 -24.16 -3.32 30.89
N GLN A 286 -25.23 -3.15 31.64
CA GLN A 286 -26.56 -3.28 31.08
C GLN A 286 -26.88 -2.05 30.20
N LEU A 287 -27.10 -2.30 28.91
CA LEU A 287 -27.52 -1.28 27.96
C LEU A 287 -29.02 -1.43 27.72
N GLY A 288 -29.78 -0.42 28.15
CA GLY A 288 -31.23 -0.38 27.96
C GLY A 288 -32.04 -0.98 29.10
N GLN A 289 -33.36 -0.75 29.08
CA GLN A 289 -34.33 -1.21 30.05
C GLN A 289 -34.94 -2.54 29.58
N GLY A 290 -34.30 -3.63 29.71
CA GLY A 290 -34.76 -4.98 29.40
C GLY A 290 -36.06 -5.08 28.58
N GLY A 291 -35.99 -5.68 27.41
CA GLY A 291 -37.11 -5.95 26.53
C GLY A 291 -37.00 -7.36 25.95
N GLN A 292 -38.04 -7.83 25.26
CA GLN A 292 -37.97 -9.08 24.57
C GLN A 292 -36.94 -9.03 23.43
N ALA A 293 -35.91 -9.89 23.52
CA ALA A 293 -34.87 -9.95 22.50
C ALA A 293 -35.48 -10.30 21.11
N ARG A 294 -35.22 -9.47 20.12
CA ARG A 294 -35.61 -9.72 18.73
C ARG A 294 -34.37 -10.11 17.94
N LYS A 295 -34.40 -11.26 17.28
CA LYS A 295 -33.33 -11.68 16.36
C LYS A 295 -33.56 -11.06 14.99
N LEU A 296 -33.17 -9.78 14.84
CA LEU A 296 -33.21 -9.10 13.54
C LEU A 296 -31.99 -9.48 12.73
N ASN A 297 -32.13 -9.56 11.42
CA ASN A 297 -30.98 -9.60 10.51
C ASN A 297 -30.21 -8.27 10.58
N ILE A 298 -28.91 -8.33 10.33
CA ILE A 298 -28.04 -7.15 10.37
C ILE A 298 -27.23 -7.11 9.10
N VAL A 299 -27.31 -6.02 8.35
CA VAL A 299 -26.51 -5.74 7.16
C VAL A 299 -25.67 -4.50 7.43
N LEU A 300 -24.37 -4.69 7.57
CA LEU A 300 -23.38 -3.64 7.75
C LEU A 300 -22.72 -3.33 6.40
N VAL A 301 -23.09 -2.23 5.77
CA VAL A 301 -22.46 -1.74 4.54
C VAL A 301 -21.32 -0.83 4.91
N THR A 302 -20.10 -1.32 4.74
CA THR A 302 -18.86 -0.57 4.92
C THR A 302 -18.50 0.09 3.59
N VAL A 303 -18.60 1.41 3.52
CA VAL A 303 -18.43 2.17 2.28
C VAL A 303 -17.00 2.70 2.19
N GLU A 304 -16.28 2.25 1.16
CA GLU A 304 -14.90 2.65 0.87
C GLU A 304 -14.76 4.17 0.79
N SER A 305 -13.90 4.73 1.62
CA SER A 305 -13.46 6.14 1.58
C SER A 305 -14.61 7.16 1.56
N LEU A 306 -15.76 6.88 2.13
CA LEU A 306 -16.89 7.82 2.17
C LEU A 306 -16.64 8.87 3.24
N SER A 307 -16.35 10.09 2.79
CA SER A 307 -16.14 11.25 3.67
C SER A 307 -17.43 12.06 3.84
N GLY A 308 -17.58 12.68 5.00
CA GLY A 308 -18.67 13.63 5.25
C GLY A 308 -18.70 14.80 4.26
N GLU A 309 -17.56 15.19 3.70
CA GLU A 309 -17.43 16.23 2.68
C GLU A 309 -18.24 15.96 1.39
N TYR A 310 -18.63 14.71 1.13
CA TYR A 310 -19.44 14.34 -0.04
C TYR A 310 -20.95 14.44 0.22
N LEU A 311 -21.36 14.54 1.48
CA LEU A 311 -22.76 14.52 1.88
C LEU A 311 -23.35 15.94 1.90
N THR A 312 -24.52 16.13 1.29
CA THR A 312 -25.23 17.41 1.28
C THR A 312 -25.52 17.90 2.70
N ARG A 313 -25.81 16.97 3.62
CA ARG A 313 -26.05 17.25 5.04
C ARG A 313 -24.91 18.02 5.71
N TYR A 314 -23.67 17.80 5.26
CA TYR A 314 -22.46 18.44 5.81
C TYR A 314 -21.90 19.55 4.90
N GLY A 315 -22.72 20.05 3.97
CA GLY A 315 -22.43 21.25 3.20
C GLY A 315 -21.96 21.03 1.76
N ASN A 316 -21.96 19.79 1.25
CA ASN A 316 -21.65 19.53 -0.15
C ASN A 316 -22.74 20.14 -1.05
N GLN A 317 -22.33 20.98 -2.02
CA GLN A 317 -23.22 21.64 -2.95
C GLN A 317 -23.33 20.91 -4.30
N ASP A 318 -22.49 19.91 -4.55
CA ASP A 318 -22.43 19.19 -5.82
C ASP A 318 -23.43 18.02 -5.89
N HIS A 319 -24.18 17.80 -4.82
CA HIS A 319 -25.18 16.73 -4.70
C HIS A 319 -24.64 15.37 -5.16
N LEU A 320 -23.50 14.95 -4.56
CA LEU A 320 -22.82 13.72 -4.93
C LEU A 320 -23.55 12.46 -4.47
N THR A 321 -24.36 12.57 -3.41
CA THR A 321 -24.95 11.43 -2.70
C THR A 321 -26.47 11.54 -2.52
N PRO A 322 -27.25 11.74 -3.60
CA PRO A 322 -28.69 11.97 -3.51
C PRO A 322 -29.48 10.77 -2.93
N GLU A 323 -29.01 9.54 -3.12
CA GLU A 323 -29.68 8.36 -2.58
C GLU A 323 -29.44 8.22 -1.08
N LEU A 324 -28.21 8.47 -0.60
CA LEU A 324 -27.92 8.51 0.84
C LEU A 324 -28.67 9.67 1.52
N ASP A 325 -28.73 10.85 0.90
CA ASP A 325 -29.50 11.98 1.43
C ASP A 325 -30.97 11.58 1.63
N LYS A 326 -31.57 10.87 0.68
CA LYS A 326 -32.94 10.35 0.75
C LYS A 326 -33.09 9.26 1.82
N ILE A 327 -32.13 8.33 1.95
CA ILE A 327 -32.13 7.30 2.98
C ILE A 327 -32.04 7.93 4.38
N MET A 328 -31.18 8.92 4.57
CA MET A 328 -31.00 9.63 5.83
C MET A 328 -32.27 10.29 6.35
N THR A 329 -33.19 10.73 5.49
CA THR A 329 -34.48 11.30 5.92
C THR A 329 -35.38 10.33 6.69
N LYS A 330 -35.11 9.02 6.56
CA LYS A 330 -35.89 7.92 7.17
C LYS A 330 -35.06 7.05 8.10
N SER A 331 -33.88 7.52 8.46
CA SER A 331 -32.90 6.77 9.23
C SER A 331 -32.47 7.51 10.50
N LEU A 332 -31.93 6.76 11.46
CA LEU A 332 -31.15 7.34 12.54
C LEU A 332 -29.78 7.73 11.98
N VAL A 333 -29.42 9.00 12.10
CA VAL A 333 -28.16 9.56 11.62
C VAL A 333 -27.31 10.01 12.80
N PHE A 334 -26.03 9.58 12.79
CA PHE A 334 -25.05 9.96 13.80
C PHE A 334 -24.19 11.10 13.24
N ASP A 335 -24.49 12.35 13.62
CA ASP A 335 -23.85 13.54 13.07
C ASP A 335 -22.39 13.75 13.54
N ASN A 336 -22.03 13.23 14.71
CA ASN A 336 -20.70 13.33 15.29
C ASN A 336 -19.95 11.98 15.25
N LEU A 337 -20.07 11.24 14.16
CA LEU A 337 -19.36 9.99 13.94
C LEU A 337 -18.07 10.22 13.16
N TYR A 338 -16.96 9.80 13.75
CA TYR A 338 -15.62 9.91 13.14
C TYR A 338 -15.06 8.53 12.86
N ALA A 339 -14.36 8.39 11.73
CA ALA A 339 -13.64 7.16 11.43
C ALA A 339 -12.50 6.97 12.45
N ALA A 340 -12.40 5.75 13.01
CA ALA A 340 -11.37 5.41 13.98
C ALA A 340 -10.00 5.11 13.33
N GLY A 341 -9.96 4.93 12.03
CA GLY A 341 -8.77 4.65 11.25
C GLY A 341 -8.70 5.47 9.98
N ASN A 342 -7.55 5.45 9.36
CA ASN A 342 -7.27 6.21 8.14
C ASN A 342 -7.07 5.33 6.90
N ARG A 343 -7.38 4.03 6.99
CA ARG A 343 -7.28 3.05 5.92
C ARG A 343 -8.31 1.94 6.10
N THR A 344 -8.65 1.26 5.01
CA THR A 344 -9.64 0.17 4.97
C THR A 344 -9.43 -0.86 6.08
N VAL A 345 -8.22 -1.41 6.21
CA VAL A 345 -7.93 -2.41 7.26
C VAL A 345 -8.12 -1.88 8.68
N ARG A 346 -7.91 -0.58 8.90
CA ARG A 346 -8.12 0.06 10.20
C ARG A 346 -9.60 0.27 10.49
N GLY A 347 -10.35 0.68 9.48
CA GLY A 347 -11.80 0.78 9.57
C GLY A 347 -12.45 -0.57 9.81
N LEU A 348 -12.05 -1.59 9.04
CA LEU A 348 -12.53 -2.96 9.22
C LEU A 348 -12.15 -3.54 10.60
N GLU A 349 -10.94 -3.25 11.09
CA GLU A 349 -10.49 -3.63 12.44
C GLU A 349 -11.41 -3.03 13.50
N ALA A 350 -11.66 -1.72 13.42
CA ALA A 350 -12.55 -1.03 14.36
C ALA A 350 -13.98 -1.57 14.33
N LEU A 351 -14.53 -1.79 13.14
CA LEU A 351 -15.91 -2.26 12.94
C LEU A 351 -16.10 -3.71 13.35
N SER A 352 -15.12 -4.58 13.09
CA SER A 352 -15.25 -6.01 13.40
C SER A 352 -14.90 -6.34 14.84
N LEU A 353 -13.91 -5.65 15.45
CA LEU A 353 -13.48 -5.88 16.83
C LEU A 353 -14.18 -4.97 17.83
N CYS A 354 -14.87 -3.92 17.37
CA CYS A 354 -15.53 -2.91 18.23
C CYS A 354 -14.55 -2.19 19.18
N VAL A 355 -13.31 -2.01 18.74
CA VAL A 355 -12.26 -1.29 19.48
C VAL A 355 -11.53 -0.32 18.54
N PRO A 356 -11.04 0.82 19.04
CA PRO A 356 -10.19 1.69 18.25
C PRO A 356 -8.94 0.93 17.75
N PRO A 357 -8.50 1.15 16.51
CA PRO A 357 -7.28 0.52 16.02
C PRO A 357 -6.07 0.90 16.87
N SER A 358 -5.25 -0.09 17.15
CA SER A 358 -3.99 0.13 17.86
C SER A 358 -2.91 0.63 16.89
N ALA A 359 -1.90 1.33 17.40
CA ALA A 359 -0.74 1.71 16.61
C ALA A 359 0.03 0.47 16.08
N GLY A 360 0.86 0.64 15.04
CA GLY A 360 1.58 -0.46 14.38
C GLY A 360 0.75 -1.14 13.30
N GLU A 361 1.06 -2.38 12.95
CA GLU A 361 0.36 -3.13 11.91
C GLU A 361 -1.06 -3.52 12.35
N SER A 362 -2.04 -3.37 11.43
CA SER A 362 -3.43 -3.79 11.68
C SER A 362 -3.51 -5.27 12.08
N ILE A 363 -4.35 -5.58 13.04
CA ILE A 363 -4.63 -6.96 13.47
C ILE A 363 -5.09 -7.81 12.27
N ILE A 364 -5.84 -7.24 11.34
CA ILE A 364 -6.31 -7.95 10.14
C ILE A 364 -5.14 -8.46 9.31
N LYS A 365 -4.09 -7.66 9.14
CA LYS A 365 -2.92 -7.98 8.28
C LYS A 365 -1.97 -8.99 8.93
N ARG A 366 -1.99 -9.15 10.24
CA ARG A 366 -1.03 -10.02 10.95
C ARG A 366 -1.19 -11.48 10.56
N ALA A 367 -0.07 -12.13 10.28
CA ALA A 367 -0.06 -13.55 9.92
C ALA A 367 -0.46 -14.48 11.09
N ASP A 368 -0.34 -13.99 12.32
CA ASP A 368 -0.66 -14.72 13.56
C ASP A 368 -2.11 -14.50 14.06
N ASN A 369 -2.95 -13.83 13.28
CA ASN A 369 -4.35 -13.55 13.62
C ASN A 369 -5.29 -14.80 13.57
N ARG A 370 -4.72 -15.99 13.52
CA ARG A 370 -5.45 -17.28 13.45
C ARG A 370 -6.19 -17.65 14.73
N MET A 371 -5.87 -17.01 15.84
CA MET A 371 -6.62 -17.20 17.08
C MET A 371 -7.84 -16.29 17.05
N GLY A 372 -9.04 -16.89 17.00
CA GLY A 372 -10.30 -16.17 16.92
C GLY A 372 -10.36 -15.01 17.91
N SER A 373 -10.47 -13.78 17.37
CA SER A 373 -10.62 -12.59 18.17
C SER A 373 -12.04 -12.48 18.72
N TYR A 374 -12.23 -11.65 19.75
CA TYR A 374 -13.57 -11.30 20.22
C TYR A 374 -14.18 -10.28 19.23
N SER A 375 -14.72 -10.78 18.12
CA SER A 375 -15.31 -9.97 17.07
C SER A 375 -16.84 -9.92 17.15
N ALA A 376 -17.44 -8.87 16.59
CA ALA A 376 -18.89 -8.75 16.47
C ALA A 376 -19.49 -9.99 15.78
N GLY A 377 -18.88 -10.47 14.70
CA GLY A 377 -19.30 -11.68 14.00
C GLY A 377 -19.21 -12.93 14.84
N ALA A 378 -18.10 -13.10 15.58
CA ALA A 378 -17.95 -14.26 16.47
C ALA A 378 -19.04 -14.30 17.56
N GLN A 379 -19.43 -13.13 18.09
CA GLN A 379 -20.51 -13.05 19.09
C GLN A 379 -21.88 -13.37 18.46
N LEU A 380 -22.18 -12.80 17.31
CA LEU A 380 -23.44 -13.06 16.60
C LEU A 380 -23.54 -14.53 16.14
N LYS A 381 -22.43 -15.14 15.75
CA LYS A 381 -22.38 -16.59 15.45
C LYS A 381 -22.77 -17.45 16.66
N ARG A 382 -22.29 -17.09 17.86
CA ARG A 382 -22.69 -17.77 19.13
C ARG A 382 -24.18 -17.64 19.41
N LEU A 383 -24.82 -16.56 18.94
CA LEU A 383 -26.26 -16.34 19.05
C LEU A 383 -27.06 -17.04 17.93
N GLY A 384 -26.41 -17.80 17.06
CA GLY A 384 -27.03 -18.60 16.00
C GLY A 384 -27.24 -17.84 14.69
N TYR A 385 -26.54 -16.74 14.48
CA TYR A 385 -26.56 -16.03 13.18
C TYR A 385 -25.68 -16.76 12.17
N HIS A 386 -26.09 -16.72 10.90
CA HIS A 386 -25.20 -16.95 9.79
C HIS A 386 -24.39 -15.67 9.55
N VAL A 387 -23.07 -15.76 9.68
CA VAL A 387 -22.18 -14.60 9.71
C VAL A 387 -21.33 -14.57 8.44
N GLN A 388 -21.35 -13.45 7.70
CA GLN A 388 -20.78 -13.36 6.37
C GLN A 388 -19.97 -12.08 6.20
N PHE A 389 -18.85 -12.18 5.46
CA PHE A 389 -18.09 -11.04 4.95
C PHE A 389 -18.14 -11.08 3.42
N LEU A 390 -18.74 -10.05 2.81
CA LEU A 390 -18.92 -9.96 1.38
C LEU A 390 -18.04 -8.83 0.83
N TYR A 391 -17.18 -9.18 -0.12
CA TYR A 391 -16.21 -8.23 -0.67
C TYR A 391 -16.11 -8.34 -2.19
N GLY A 392 -16.25 -7.20 -2.90
CA GLY A 392 -16.15 -7.17 -4.36
C GLY A 392 -14.75 -7.50 -4.89
N GLY A 393 -13.71 -7.35 -4.09
CA GLY A 393 -12.32 -7.63 -4.43
C GLY A 393 -11.89 -9.06 -4.17
N ASP A 394 -10.57 -9.28 -4.22
CA ASP A 394 -9.93 -10.52 -3.79
C ASP A 394 -9.62 -10.44 -2.29
N SER A 395 -10.20 -11.34 -1.51
CA SER A 395 -10.06 -11.33 -0.05
C SER A 395 -8.64 -11.67 0.44
N TYR A 396 -7.75 -12.13 -0.44
CA TYR A 396 -6.32 -12.24 -0.15
C TYR A 396 -5.69 -10.88 0.15
N PHE A 397 -6.19 -9.81 -0.50
CA PHE A 397 -5.74 -8.45 -0.24
C PHE A 397 -5.91 -8.09 1.24
N ASP A 398 -4.87 -7.47 1.82
CA ASP A 398 -4.81 -7.09 3.24
C ASP A 398 -5.11 -8.23 4.22
N ASN A 399 -4.96 -9.50 3.78
CA ASN A 399 -5.19 -10.69 4.60
C ASN A 399 -6.64 -10.82 5.12
N MET A 400 -7.59 -10.10 4.49
CA MET A 400 -8.98 -10.04 4.94
C MET A 400 -9.64 -11.42 4.98
N GLY A 401 -9.44 -12.25 3.96
CA GLY A 401 -10.01 -13.59 3.88
C GLY A 401 -9.59 -14.48 5.05
N ASN A 402 -8.30 -14.46 5.39
CA ASN A 402 -7.77 -15.23 6.52
C ASN A 402 -8.33 -14.70 7.86
N TYR A 403 -8.36 -13.38 8.04
CA TYR A 403 -8.86 -12.76 9.26
C TYR A 403 -10.35 -13.06 9.47
N PHE A 404 -11.21 -12.78 8.50
CA PHE A 404 -12.65 -12.97 8.66
C PHE A 404 -13.04 -14.43 8.81
N SER A 405 -12.42 -15.35 8.04
CA SER A 405 -12.72 -16.79 8.16
C SER A 405 -12.37 -17.35 9.54
N HIS A 406 -11.22 -16.96 10.10
CA HIS A 406 -10.83 -17.38 11.46
C HIS A 406 -11.64 -16.70 12.57
N ASN A 407 -12.34 -15.61 12.27
CA ASN A 407 -13.26 -14.94 13.19
C ASN A 407 -14.72 -15.33 12.97
N GLY A 408 -14.96 -16.44 12.28
CA GLY A 408 -16.27 -17.08 12.20
C GLY A 408 -17.15 -16.62 11.06
N TYR A 409 -16.65 -15.78 10.15
CA TYR A 409 -17.38 -15.35 8.97
C TYR A 409 -17.22 -16.35 7.83
N GLU A 410 -18.28 -16.56 7.05
CA GLU A 410 -18.16 -17.06 5.69
C GLU A 410 -17.69 -15.91 4.80
N VAL A 411 -16.60 -16.14 4.07
CA VAL A 411 -16.03 -15.11 3.17
C VAL A 411 -16.54 -15.35 1.76
N ILE A 412 -17.21 -14.35 1.21
CA ILE A 412 -17.73 -14.35 -0.16
C ILE A 412 -17.08 -13.20 -0.90
N ASP A 413 -16.13 -13.50 -1.77
CA ASP A 413 -15.39 -12.50 -2.52
C ASP A 413 -15.65 -12.59 -4.05
N ARG A 414 -14.89 -11.85 -4.85
CA ARG A 414 -15.04 -11.84 -6.32
C ARG A 414 -14.97 -13.24 -6.94
N ASN A 415 -14.28 -14.19 -6.32
CA ASN A 415 -14.07 -15.54 -6.85
C ASN A 415 -15.35 -16.40 -6.76
N GLN A 416 -16.28 -16.08 -5.85
CA GLN A 416 -17.58 -16.71 -5.73
C GLN A 416 -18.68 -16.03 -6.56
N ILE A 417 -18.34 -15.00 -7.35
CA ILE A 417 -19.28 -14.37 -8.28
C ILE A 417 -19.07 -14.94 -9.68
N PRO A 418 -20.06 -15.63 -10.27
CA PRO A 418 -19.93 -16.16 -11.61
C PRO A 418 -19.63 -15.05 -12.64
N LYS A 419 -18.72 -15.31 -13.58
CA LYS A 419 -18.32 -14.31 -14.59
C LYS A 419 -19.50 -13.70 -15.36
N LYS A 420 -20.55 -14.48 -15.61
CA LYS A 420 -21.77 -14.01 -16.28
C LYS A 420 -22.56 -12.97 -15.47
N ASP A 421 -22.37 -12.94 -14.16
CA ASP A 421 -23.04 -12.02 -13.24
C ASP A 421 -22.22 -10.76 -12.95
N ILE A 422 -21.04 -10.65 -13.56
CA ILE A 422 -20.15 -9.49 -13.44
C ILE A 422 -20.40 -8.56 -14.63
N SER A 423 -20.98 -7.40 -14.36
CA SER A 423 -21.21 -6.37 -15.39
C SER A 423 -19.99 -5.48 -15.61
N PHE A 424 -19.18 -5.26 -14.55
CA PHE A 424 -17.97 -4.46 -14.60
C PHE A 424 -17.02 -4.88 -13.47
N ALA A 425 -15.74 -4.90 -13.77
CA ALA A 425 -14.67 -5.10 -12.80
C ALA A 425 -13.42 -4.30 -13.17
N ASN A 426 -12.66 -3.92 -12.17
CA ASN A 426 -11.33 -3.35 -12.32
C ASN A 426 -10.31 -4.17 -11.48
N ILE A 427 -9.10 -3.62 -11.27
CA ILE A 427 -8.08 -4.32 -10.48
C ILE A 427 -8.55 -4.62 -9.05
N TRP A 428 -9.34 -3.74 -8.43
CA TRP A 428 -9.82 -3.89 -7.06
C TRP A 428 -10.97 -4.87 -6.90
N GLY A 429 -11.69 -5.17 -7.98
CA GLY A 429 -12.79 -6.13 -7.92
C GLY A 429 -13.95 -5.84 -8.83
N VAL A 430 -15.06 -6.51 -8.57
CA VAL A 430 -16.36 -6.25 -9.22
C VAL A 430 -16.96 -4.96 -8.68
N CYS A 431 -17.74 -4.28 -9.50
CA CYS A 431 -18.39 -3.03 -9.06
C CYS A 431 -19.43 -3.27 -7.95
N ASP A 432 -19.68 -2.23 -7.15
CA ASP A 432 -20.58 -2.29 -5.98
C ASP A 432 -21.96 -2.84 -6.33
N GLY A 433 -22.53 -2.47 -7.50
CA GLY A 433 -23.83 -2.97 -7.94
C GLY A 433 -23.87 -4.49 -8.13
N ASP A 434 -22.78 -5.09 -8.61
CA ASP A 434 -22.67 -6.55 -8.78
C ASP A 434 -22.52 -7.25 -7.44
N MET A 435 -21.73 -6.67 -6.53
CA MET A 435 -21.56 -7.18 -5.17
C MET A 435 -22.88 -7.11 -4.38
N PHE A 436 -23.61 -6.02 -4.47
CA PHE A 436 -24.92 -5.89 -3.82
C PHE A 436 -25.95 -6.88 -4.39
N ARG A 437 -25.94 -7.12 -5.69
CA ARG A 437 -26.79 -8.15 -6.31
C ARG A 437 -26.45 -9.55 -5.78
N LYS A 438 -25.16 -9.88 -5.64
CA LYS A 438 -24.71 -11.13 -5.01
C LYS A 438 -25.17 -11.20 -3.56
N SER A 439 -25.07 -10.11 -2.81
CA SER A 439 -25.51 -10.02 -1.41
C SER A 439 -27.01 -10.33 -1.29
N LEU A 440 -27.86 -9.76 -2.15
CA LEU A 440 -29.29 -10.07 -2.15
C LEU A 440 -29.58 -11.54 -2.40
N GLN A 441 -28.85 -12.20 -3.31
CA GLN A 441 -28.99 -13.65 -3.56
C GLN A 441 -28.65 -14.48 -2.31
N VAL A 442 -27.58 -14.08 -1.61
CA VAL A 442 -27.14 -14.75 -0.37
C VAL A 442 -28.19 -14.58 0.74
N PHE A 443 -28.69 -13.37 0.93
CA PHE A 443 -29.72 -13.08 1.96
C PHE A 443 -31.06 -13.76 1.66
N ASP A 444 -31.42 -13.88 0.38
CA ASP A 444 -32.60 -14.64 -0.05
C ASP A 444 -32.45 -16.14 0.31
N GLN A 445 -31.22 -16.68 0.26
CA GLN A 445 -30.95 -18.05 0.67
C GLN A 445 -31.04 -18.23 2.18
N ASP A 446 -30.41 -17.32 2.95
CA ASP A 446 -30.48 -17.35 4.42
C ASP A 446 -31.91 -17.26 4.93
N ALA A 447 -32.71 -16.38 4.31
CA ALA A 447 -34.13 -16.25 4.64
C ALA A 447 -34.93 -17.52 4.35
N ARG A 448 -34.66 -18.22 3.24
CA ARG A 448 -35.27 -19.52 2.93
C ARG A 448 -34.87 -20.59 3.96
N ASP A 449 -33.63 -20.56 4.41
CA ASP A 449 -33.10 -21.49 5.41
C ASP A 449 -33.58 -21.16 6.84
N GLY A 450 -34.34 -20.06 7.01
CA GLY A 450 -34.87 -19.62 8.30
C GLY A 450 -33.81 -19.17 9.31
N LYS A 451 -32.63 -18.79 8.85
CA LYS A 451 -31.50 -18.36 9.68
C LYS A 451 -31.42 -16.84 9.76
N PRO A 452 -31.31 -16.25 10.94
CA PRO A 452 -30.93 -14.85 11.04
C PRO A 452 -29.50 -14.67 10.53
N PHE A 453 -29.25 -13.59 9.77
CA PHE A 453 -27.92 -13.34 9.21
C PHE A 453 -27.32 -12.03 9.69
N PHE A 454 -26.01 -12.03 9.79
CA PHE A 454 -25.18 -10.83 9.91
C PHE A 454 -24.23 -10.80 8.73
N ALA A 455 -24.35 -9.77 7.92
CA ALA A 455 -23.50 -9.59 6.74
C ALA A 455 -22.76 -8.26 6.82
N GLN A 456 -21.44 -8.32 6.71
CA GLN A 456 -20.60 -7.14 6.50
C GLN A 456 -20.21 -7.10 5.03
N ILE A 457 -20.66 -6.05 4.33
CA ILE A 457 -20.37 -5.83 2.90
C ILE A 457 -19.35 -4.71 2.80
N MET A 458 -18.25 -4.94 2.07
CA MET A 458 -17.25 -3.93 1.77
C MET A 458 -17.34 -3.51 0.30
N THR A 459 -17.53 -2.20 0.04
CA THR A 459 -17.58 -1.65 -1.31
C THR A 459 -16.18 -1.43 -1.89
N THR A 460 -16.08 -1.29 -3.22
CA THR A 460 -14.79 -1.16 -3.94
C THR A 460 -14.75 -0.01 -4.93
N SER A 461 -15.92 0.45 -5.44
CA SER A 461 -15.96 1.33 -6.62
C SER A 461 -15.44 2.75 -6.36
N ASN A 462 -15.43 3.22 -5.11
CA ASN A 462 -14.87 4.51 -4.75
C ASN A 462 -13.35 4.48 -4.52
N HIS A 463 -12.68 3.41 -4.96
CA HIS A 463 -11.22 3.33 -4.97
C HIS A 463 -10.63 3.76 -6.32
N ARG A 464 -9.42 4.37 -6.34
CA ARG A 464 -8.69 4.63 -7.58
C ARG A 464 -8.51 3.30 -8.36
N PRO A 465 -8.74 3.24 -9.67
CA PRO A 465 -8.80 4.32 -10.67
C PRO A 465 -10.16 5.00 -10.86
N TYR A 466 -11.10 4.92 -9.92
CA TYR A 466 -12.41 5.57 -9.95
C TYR A 466 -13.23 5.19 -11.18
N THR A 467 -13.25 3.89 -11.49
CA THR A 467 -13.94 3.36 -12.65
C THR A 467 -15.16 2.53 -12.25
N TYR A 468 -16.23 2.66 -13.02
CA TYR A 468 -17.53 2.08 -12.74
C TYR A 468 -18.27 1.79 -14.06
N PRO A 469 -19.38 1.01 -14.05
CA PRO A 469 -20.17 0.70 -15.26
C PRO A 469 -20.71 1.96 -15.93
N ALA A 470 -20.52 2.08 -17.24
CA ALA A 470 -21.06 3.18 -18.02
C ALA A 470 -22.60 3.24 -18.00
N GLY A 471 -23.16 4.45 -18.09
CA GLY A 471 -24.60 4.68 -18.23
C GLY A 471 -25.41 4.50 -16.92
N LYS A 472 -24.78 4.31 -15.77
CA LYS A 472 -25.46 4.14 -14.49
C LYS A 472 -25.68 5.47 -13.74
N ILE A 473 -24.83 6.44 -13.98
CA ILE A 473 -24.91 7.79 -13.39
C ILE A 473 -24.74 8.85 -14.47
N LYS A 474 -25.15 10.09 -14.13
CA LYS A 474 -24.78 11.27 -14.91
C LYS A 474 -23.35 11.67 -14.57
N VAL A 475 -22.44 11.50 -15.50
CA VAL A 475 -21.04 11.89 -15.36
C VAL A 475 -20.90 13.42 -15.39
N VAL A 476 -20.14 13.98 -14.47
CA VAL A 476 -19.81 15.40 -14.40
C VAL A 476 -18.30 15.56 -14.47
N GLY A 477 -17.80 16.35 -15.41
CA GLY A 477 -16.35 16.56 -15.59
C GLY A 477 -15.61 15.30 -16.05
N ASP A 478 -14.48 15.02 -15.41
CA ASP A 478 -13.66 13.83 -15.72
C ASP A 478 -14.41 12.55 -15.30
N PRO A 479 -14.65 11.60 -16.22
CA PRO A 479 -15.28 10.32 -15.89
C PRO A 479 -14.55 9.52 -14.81
N LYS A 480 -13.25 9.71 -14.68
CA LYS A 480 -12.41 9.02 -13.68
C LYS A 480 -12.16 9.87 -12.43
N SER A 481 -13.01 10.84 -12.16
CA SER A 481 -12.95 11.60 -10.90
C SER A 481 -13.49 10.78 -9.73
N ARG A 482 -12.99 11.05 -8.53
CA ARG A 482 -13.52 10.46 -7.29
C ARG A 482 -14.99 10.80 -7.09
N ASP A 483 -15.40 12.03 -7.40
CA ASP A 483 -16.78 12.48 -7.25
C ASP A 483 -17.76 11.62 -8.06
N ASN A 484 -17.39 11.24 -9.28
CA ASN A 484 -18.21 10.33 -10.08
C ASN A 484 -18.22 8.91 -9.53
N ALA A 485 -17.12 8.43 -8.94
CA ALA A 485 -17.09 7.14 -8.26
C ALA A 485 -17.98 7.14 -7.02
N VAL A 486 -17.96 8.22 -6.22
CA VAL A 486 -18.88 8.43 -5.09
C VAL A 486 -20.34 8.43 -5.56
N ARG A 487 -20.67 9.16 -6.64
CA ARG A 487 -22.02 9.14 -7.25
C ARG A 487 -22.46 7.73 -7.66
N TYR A 488 -21.52 6.93 -8.19
CA TYR A 488 -21.83 5.55 -8.55
C TYR A 488 -22.06 4.66 -7.32
N THR A 489 -21.23 4.77 -6.30
CA THR A 489 -21.41 4.02 -5.05
C THR A 489 -22.74 4.40 -4.37
N ASP A 490 -23.08 5.70 -4.33
CA ASP A 490 -24.37 6.18 -3.84
C ASP A 490 -25.55 5.58 -4.62
N TYR A 491 -25.49 5.63 -5.95
CA TYR A 491 -26.48 4.98 -6.82
C TYR A 491 -26.61 3.49 -6.51
N ALA A 492 -25.49 2.78 -6.34
CA ALA A 492 -25.49 1.33 -6.08
C ALA A 492 -26.12 1.02 -4.71
N ILE A 493 -25.85 1.84 -3.68
CA ILE A 493 -26.46 1.71 -2.34
C ILE A 493 -27.97 1.97 -2.44
N GLY A 494 -28.39 3.05 -3.11
CA GLY A 494 -29.82 3.37 -3.29
C GLY A 494 -30.57 2.24 -3.99
N HIS A 495 -29.99 1.70 -5.06
CA HIS A 495 -30.57 0.58 -5.78
C HIS A 495 -30.64 -0.70 -4.91
N PHE A 496 -29.58 -1.00 -4.15
CA PHE A 496 -29.54 -2.13 -3.22
C PHE A 496 -30.66 -2.04 -2.18
N ILE A 497 -30.85 -0.90 -1.53
CA ILE A 497 -31.91 -0.70 -0.54
C ILE A 497 -33.30 -0.80 -1.18
N ALA A 498 -33.46 -0.24 -2.39
CA ALA A 498 -34.71 -0.34 -3.14
C ALA A 498 -35.08 -1.79 -3.51
N GLU A 499 -34.12 -2.59 -3.96
CA GLU A 499 -34.34 -4.00 -4.25
C GLU A 499 -34.56 -4.82 -2.96
N ALA A 500 -33.80 -4.54 -1.91
CA ALA A 500 -33.98 -5.18 -0.60
C ALA A 500 -35.38 -4.91 -0.03
N SER A 501 -35.92 -3.70 -0.21
CA SER A 501 -37.25 -3.32 0.30
C SER A 501 -38.41 -4.14 -0.25
N ARG A 502 -38.20 -4.83 -1.38
CA ARG A 502 -39.16 -5.74 -1.99
C ARG A 502 -39.09 -7.17 -1.45
N LYS A 503 -38.13 -7.45 -0.56
CA LYS A 503 -37.88 -8.79 -0.06
C LYS A 503 -38.64 -9.06 1.24
N PRO A 504 -39.12 -10.30 1.48
CA PRO A 504 -39.88 -10.63 2.69
C PRO A 504 -39.11 -10.39 4.00
N TRP A 505 -37.78 -10.54 3.96
CA TRP A 505 -36.90 -10.38 5.12
C TRP A 505 -36.58 -8.92 5.45
N PHE A 506 -36.92 -7.96 4.59
CA PHE A 506 -36.54 -6.56 4.76
C PHE A 506 -37.00 -5.95 6.09
N HIS A 507 -38.27 -6.17 6.48
CA HIS A 507 -38.84 -5.60 7.73
C HIS A 507 -38.27 -6.22 9.01
N HIS A 508 -37.48 -7.30 8.87
CA HIS A 508 -36.76 -7.94 9.96
C HIS A 508 -35.26 -7.68 9.88
N THR A 509 -34.83 -6.66 9.16
CA THR A 509 -33.43 -6.36 8.92
C THR A 509 -33.07 -4.93 9.34
N VAL A 510 -31.96 -4.79 10.06
CA VAL A 510 -31.31 -3.52 10.35
C VAL A 510 -30.21 -3.30 9.33
N PHE A 511 -30.26 -2.19 8.61
CA PHE A 511 -29.19 -1.77 7.71
C PHE A 511 -28.36 -0.70 8.41
N VAL A 512 -27.06 -0.89 8.46
CA VAL A 512 -26.07 0.06 8.99
C VAL A 512 -25.17 0.45 7.83
N ILE A 513 -25.13 1.71 7.46
CA ILE A 513 -24.26 2.24 6.39
C ILE A 513 -23.23 3.14 7.06
N ILE A 514 -21.96 2.81 6.89
CA ILE A 514 -20.85 3.49 7.55
C ILE A 514 -19.62 3.51 6.65
N ALA A 515 -18.84 4.57 6.70
CA ALA A 515 -17.53 4.59 6.06
C ALA A 515 -16.50 3.75 6.83
N ASP A 516 -15.54 3.16 6.13
CA ASP A 516 -14.34 2.58 6.73
C ASP A 516 -13.35 3.66 7.19
N HIS A 517 -13.14 4.67 6.37
CA HIS A 517 -12.34 5.87 6.64
C HIS A 517 -12.77 7.03 5.73
N CYS A 518 -12.24 8.23 5.96
CA CYS A 518 -12.51 9.38 5.10
C CYS A 518 -11.64 9.36 3.82
N ALA A 519 -12.01 10.15 2.82
CA ALA A 519 -11.37 10.18 1.50
C ALA A 519 -9.93 10.71 1.51
N SER A 520 -9.60 11.62 2.42
CA SER A 520 -8.26 12.21 2.58
C SER A 520 -7.59 11.69 3.84
N SER A 521 -7.20 10.44 3.83
CA SER A 521 -6.84 9.71 5.05
C SER A 521 -5.38 9.83 5.47
N ALA A 522 -4.49 10.36 4.65
CA ALA A 522 -3.07 10.43 4.98
C ALA A 522 -2.58 11.88 4.97
N GLY A 523 -2.32 12.44 6.14
CA GLY A 523 -1.53 13.65 6.28
C GLY A 523 -2.18 15.00 5.93
N LYS A 524 -3.49 15.03 5.77
CA LYS A 524 -4.24 16.28 5.66
C LYS A 524 -5.02 16.55 6.95
N THR A 525 -4.33 16.83 8.00
CA THR A 525 -4.90 17.43 9.21
C THR A 525 -4.34 18.82 9.38
#